data_414542acbb457b7ee5dd2889ac476560
#
_entry.id   414542acbb457b7ee5dd2889ac476560
#
_cell.length_a   1.000
_cell.length_b   1.000
_cell.length_c   1.000
_cell.angle_alpha   90.00
_cell.angle_beta   90.00
_cell.angle_gamma   90.00
#
_symmetry.space_group_name_H-M   'P 1'
#
loop_
_entity.id
_entity.type
_entity.pdbx_description
1 polymer ?
#
loop_
_entity_poly.entity_id
_entity_poly.type
_entity_poly.pdbx_seq_one_letter_code
_entity_poly.pdbx_strand_id
1 'polypeptide(L)'
;DIHIHFPEGAVPKDGPSAGITVTIALISALTGAPVRHDVAMTGEITLRGRVLPIGGLREKTMAAMRAGVKTVIIPADNEADLENIDQTVRRALEFVPTDHVDKVLDVALIRGAENSAFCPPQLVGVPHHHNLFSDTVFQRLSCLKSHRFKGKGTVCGQIR
;
A
#
# COMPACT_ATOMS: atom_id res chain seq x y z
N ASP A 1 -16.87 8.09 -11.61
CA ASP A 1 -16.46 6.69 -11.87
C ASP A 1 -15.15 6.40 -11.15
N ILE A 2 -14.98 5.16 -10.69
CA ILE A 2 -13.76 4.70 -10.01
C ILE A 2 -13.10 3.67 -10.92
N HIS A 3 -11.80 3.87 -11.19
CA HIS A 3 -10.98 2.92 -11.92
C HIS A 3 -9.90 2.37 -10.99
N ILE A 4 -9.82 1.04 -10.87
CA ILE A 4 -8.80 0.35 -10.08
C ILE A 4 -7.89 -0.41 -11.04
N HIS A 5 -6.60 -0.07 -11.02
CA HIS A 5 -5.60 -0.74 -11.84
C HIS A 5 -4.64 -1.54 -10.94
N PHE A 6 -4.49 -2.81 -11.27
CA PHE A 6 -3.48 -3.67 -10.65
C PHE A 6 -2.33 -3.83 -11.65
N PRO A 7 -1.13 -3.32 -11.35
CA PRO A 7 0.05 -3.61 -12.14
C PRO A 7 0.25 -5.13 -12.23
N GLU A 8 0.80 -5.60 -13.33
CA GLU A 8 1.01 -7.04 -13.57
C GLU A 8 -0.29 -7.87 -13.65
N GLY A 9 -1.30 -7.32 -14.31
CA GLY A 9 -2.60 -7.99 -14.48
C GLY A 9 -2.58 -9.32 -15.24
N ALA A 10 -1.46 -9.67 -15.90
CA ALA A 10 -1.28 -10.95 -16.56
C ALA A 10 -1.01 -12.12 -15.58
N VAL A 11 -0.65 -11.83 -14.34
CA VAL A 11 -0.47 -12.84 -13.30
C VAL A 11 -1.80 -13.07 -12.60
N PRO A 12 -2.35 -14.31 -12.60
CA PRO A 12 -3.55 -14.60 -11.85
C PRO A 12 -3.35 -14.24 -10.37
N LYS A 13 -4.22 -13.39 -9.85
CA LYS A 13 -4.21 -12.97 -8.45
C LYS A 13 -5.45 -13.55 -7.79
N ASP A 14 -5.22 -14.53 -6.95
CA ASP A 14 -6.26 -15.23 -6.25
C ASP A 14 -6.21 -14.89 -4.76
N GLY A 15 -7.35 -14.59 -4.18
CA GLY A 15 -7.49 -14.38 -2.76
C GLY A 15 -7.69 -12.94 -2.30
N PRO A 16 -8.35 -12.79 -1.14
CA PRO A 16 -8.85 -11.52 -0.62
C PRO A 16 -7.80 -10.68 0.15
N SER A 17 -6.55 -11.10 0.18
CA SER A 17 -5.49 -10.53 1.05
C SER A 17 -5.11 -9.08 0.72
N ALA A 18 -5.54 -8.54 -0.42
CA ALA A 18 -5.38 -7.14 -0.79
C ALA A 18 -6.52 -6.24 -0.32
N GLY A 19 -7.52 -6.77 0.39
CA GLY A 19 -8.74 -6.06 0.75
C GLY A 19 -8.48 -4.75 1.49
N ILE A 20 -7.67 -4.77 2.55
CA ILE A 20 -7.35 -3.54 3.28
C ILE A 20 -6.56 -2.55 2.41
N THR A 21 -5.65 -3.01 1.56
CA THR A 21 -4.86 -2.14 0.68
C THR A 21 -5.74 -1.39 -0.30
N VAL A 22 -6.68 -2.09 -0.95
CA VAL A 22 -7.64 -1.49 -1.88
C VAL A 22 -8.54 -0.50 -1.16
N THR A 23 -9.03 -0.85 0.03
CA THR A 23 -9.88 0.02 0.85
C THR A 23 -9.15 1.31 1.23
N ILE A 24 -7.91 1.23 1.70
CA ILE A 24 -7.11 2.41 2.05
C ILE A 24 -6.80 3.26 0.82
N ALA A 25 -6.51 2.64 -0.32
CA ALA A 25 -6.28 3.37 -1.58
C ALA A 25 -7.53 4.16 -2.01
N LEU A 26 -8.71 3.53 -1.91
CA LEU A 26 -9.99 4.20 -2.22
C LEU A 26 -10.27 5.35 -1.24
N ILE A 27 -10.11 5.14 0.06
CA ILE A 27 -10.32 6.18 1.06
C ILE A 27 -9.35 7.35 0.83
N SER A 28 -8.06 7.06 0.60
CA SER A 28 -7.06 8.08 0.26
C SER A 28 -7.46 8.89 -0.97
N ALA A 29 -7.88 8.21 -2.05
CA ALA A 29 -8.30 8.88 -3.28
C ALA A 29 -9.56 9.75 -3.10
N LEU A 30 -10.51 9.30 -2.29
CA LEU A 30 -11.77 10.02 -2.06
C LEU A 30 -11.62 11.18 -1.07
N THR A 31 -10.74 11.06 -0.09
CA THR A 31 -10.54 12.06 0.96
C THR A 31 -9.40 13.03 0.68
N GLY A 32 -8.52 12.70 -0.29
CA GLY A 32 -7.29 13.45 -0.53
C GLY A 32 -6.21 13.25 0.53
N ALA A 33 -6.42 12.38 1.52
CA ALA A 33 -5.45 12.09 2.56
C ALA A 33 -4.35 11.16 2.01
N PRO A 34 -3.07 11.56 2.00
CA PRO A 34 -2.01 10.72 1.45
C PRO A 34 -1.71 9.52 2.34
N VAL A 35 -1.33 8.41 1.71
CA VAL A 35 -0.87 7.20 2.40
C VAL A 35 0.65 7.28 2.62
N ARG A 36 1.10 6.84 3.77
CA ARG A 36 2.53 6.72 4.08
C ARG A 36 3.22 5.77 3.09
N HIS A 37 4.36 6.18 2.55
CA HIS A 37 5.13 5.39 1.57
C HIS A 37 5.97 4.28 2.20
N ASP A 38 6.20 4.35 3.51
CA ASP A 38 7.01 3.39 4.28
C ASP A 38 6.17 2.30 4.98
N VAL A 39 4.87 2.24 4.67
CA VAL A 39 3.93 1.26 5.21
C VAL A 39 3.51 0.28 4.12
N ALA A 40 3.57 -1.00 4.44
CA ALA A 40 2.89 -2.06 3.69
C ALA A 40 1.74 -2.63 4.52
N MET A 41 0.77 -3.22 3.85
CA MET A 41 -0.37 -3.80 4.54
C MET A 41 -0.91 -5.03 3.80
N THR A 42 -1.42 -5.98 4.54
CA THR A 42 -2.09 -7.16 4.00
C THR A 42 -3.21 -7.59 4.94
N GLY A 43 -4.33 -8.00 4.39
CA GLY A 43 -5.50 -8.43 5.15
C GLY A 43 -6.73 -8.51 4.28
N GLU A 44 -7.59 -9.46 4.54
CA GLU A 44 -8.95 -9.47 4.03
C GLU A 44 -9.79 -8.49 4.86
N ILE A 45 -10.77 -7.85 4.24
CA ILE A 45 -11.67 -6.92 4.92
C ILE A 45 -13.12 -7.33 4.74
N THR A 46 -13.88 -7.30 5.83
CA THR A 46 -15.33 -7.49 5.79
C THR A 46 -16.05 -6.16 5.54
N LEU A 47 -17.31 -6.23 5.13
CA LEU A 47 -18.16 -5.05 4.97
C LEU A 47 -18.37 -4.23 6.26
N ARG A 48 -18.08 -4.84 7.42
CA ARG A 48 -18.13 -4.17 8.73
C ARG A 48 -16.79 -3.62 9.20
N GLY A 49 -15.76 -3.65 8.35
CA GLY A 49 -14.43 -3.12 8.66
C GLY A 49 -13.52 -4.07 9.45
N ARG A 50 -13.94 -5.31 9.75
CA ARG A 50 -13.05 -6.28 10.40
C ARG A 50 -12.00 -6.76 9.43
N VAL A 51 -10.77 -6.86 9.93
CA VAL A 51 -9.62 -7.41 9.20
C VAL A 51 -9.52 -8.90 9.55
N LEU A 52 -9.49 -9.75 8.51
CA LEU A 52 -9.43 -11.19 8.63
C LEU A 52 -8.04 -11.73 8.27
N PRO A 53 -7.66 -12.91 8.79
CA PRO A 53 -6.36 -13.50 8.57
C PRO A 53 -6.13 -13.89 7.10
N ILE A 54 -4.84 -13.97 6.73
CA ILE A 54 -4.40 -14.27 5.37
C ILE A 54 -3.33 -15.36 5.38
N GLY A 55 -3.11 -15.98 4.23
CA GLY A 55 -1.98 -16.89 4.01
C GLY A 55 -0.75 -16.18 3.44
N GLY A 56 0.41 -16.87 3.50
CA GLY A 56 1.65 -16.42 2.86
C GLY A 56 2.28 -15.19 3.50
N LEU A 57 2.16 -15.03 4.82
CA LEU A 57 2.69 -13.86 5.53
C LEU A 57 4.22 -13.79 5.42
N ARG A 58 4.91 -14.94 5.41
CA ARG A 58 6.36 -15.04 5.31
C ARG A 58 6.89 -14.41 4.01
N GLU A 59 6.33 -14.79 2.87
CA GLU A 59 6.73 -14.30 1.55
C GLU A 59 6.44 -12.81 1.40
N LYS A 60 5.30 -12.38 1.91
CA LYS A 60 4.86 -10.98 1.87
C LYS A 60 5.78 -10.08 2.68
N THR A 61 6.14 -10.49 3.90
CA THR A 61 7.04 -9.71 4.76
C THR A 61 8.45 -9.64 4.22
N MET A 62 8.95 -10.74 3.61
CA MET A 62 10.23 -10.74 2.93
C MET A 62 10.25 -9.76 1.73
N ALA A 63 9.15 -9.70 0.97
CA ALA A 63 9.03 -8.74 -0.12
C ALA A 63 8.95 -7.30 0.38
N ALA A 64 8.24 -7.03 1.48
CA ALA A 64 8.17 -5.72 2.10
C ALA A 64 9.55 -5.23 2.56
N MET A 65 10.34 -6.10 3.19
CA MET A 65 11.71 -5.78 3.59
C MET A 65 12.58 -5.44 2.37
N ARG A 66 12.52 -6.24 1.29
CA ARG A 66 13.26 -5.97 0.05
C ARG A 66 12.84 -4.65 -0.62
N ALA A 67 11.58 -4.28 -0.48
CA ALA A 67 11.05 -3.00 -0.97
C ALA A 67 11.46 -1.79 -0.11
N GLY A 68 12.16 -2.00 1.00
CA GLY A 68 12.59 -0.94 1.91
C GLY A 68 11.44 -0.33 2.74
N VAL A 69 10.35 -1.08 2.91
CA VAL A 69 9.25 -0.73 3.82
C VAL A 69 9.73 -0.87 5.26
N LYS A 70 9.22 -0.04 6.16
CA LYS A 70 9.56 -0.06 7.58
C LYS A 70 8.48 -0.68 8.44
N THR A 71 7.23 -0.39 8.15
CA THR A 71 6.07 -0.81 8.94
C THR A 71 5.18 -1.73 8.10
N VAL A 72 4.78 -2.87 8.67
CA VAL A 72 3.87 -3.83 8.03
C VAL A 72 2.63 -4.02 8.89
N ILE A 73 1.47 -3.66 8.35
CA ILE A 73 0.18 -3.88 9.00
C ILE A 73 -0.30 -5.29 8.62
N ILE A 74 -0.60 -6.09 9.63
CA ILE A 74 -1.05 -7.48 9.50
C ILE A 74 -2.36 -7.70 10.26
N PRO A 75 -3.15 -8.71 9.89
CA PRO A 75 -4.29 -9.11 10.72
C PRO A 75 -3.82 -9.57 12.11
N ALA A 76 -4.59 -9.23 13.14
CA ALA A 76 -4.28 -9.64 14.52
C ALA A 76 -4.20 -11.17 14.66
N ASP A 77 -5.07 -11.89 13.95
CA ASP A 77 -5.10 -13.36 13.97
C ASP A 77 -3.84 -14.01 13.34
N ASN A 78 -3.04 -13.24 12.57
CA ASN A 78 -1.75 -13.69 12.04
C ASN A 78 -0.55 -13.35 12.94
N GLU A 79 -0.76 -12.83 14.14
CA GLU A 79 0.35 -12.50 15.05
C GLU A 79 1.18 -13.73 15.42
N ALA A 80 0.54 -14.88 15.60
CA ALA A 80 1.23 -16.15 15.85
C ALA A 80 2.14 -16.58 14.69
N ASP A 81 1.81 -16.22 13.45
CA ASP A 81 2.61 -16.56 12.26
C ASP A 81 3.96 -15.82 12.24
N LEU A 82 4.11 -14.76 13.02
CA LEU A 82 5.36 -14.01 13.15
C LEU A 82 6.49 -14.89 13.68
N GLU A 83 6.19 -15.94 14.46
CA GLU A 83 7.18 -16.88 14.95
C GLU A 83 7.86 -17.65 13.82
N ASN A 84 7.15 -17.87 12.71
CA ASN A 84 7.62 -18.59 11.53
C ASN A 84 8.40 -17.70 10.54
N ILE A 85 8.52 -16.40 10.82
CA ILE A 85 9.25 -15.44 9.99
C ILE A 85 10.71 -15.39 10.41
N ASP A 86 11.61 -15.31 9.42
CA ASP A 86 13.04 -15.18 9.63
C ASP A 86 13.36 -13.99 10.56
N GLN A 87 14.30 -14.22 11.51
CA GLN A 87 14.69 -13.19 12.49
C GLN A 87 15.24 -11.92 11.85
N THR A 88 15.89 -12.03 10.68
CA THR A 88 16.40 -10.89 9.93
C THR A 88 15.25 -9.99 9.50
N VAL A 89 14.18 -10.58 8.98
CA VAL A 89 12.97 -9.87 8.57
C VAL A 89 12.26 -9.26 9.77
N ARG A 90 12.13 -10.03 10.88
CA ARG A 90 11.49 -9.56 12.12
C ARG A 90 12.20 -8.37 12.76
N ARG A 91 13.53 -8.29 12.63
CA ARG A 91 14.32 -7.16 13.16
C ARG A 91 14.28 -5.94 12.25
N ALA A 92 14.05 -6.15 10.95
CA ALA A 92 14.07 -5.08 9.95
C ALA A 92 12.72 -4.36 9.81
N LEU A 93 11.63 -5.01 10.24
CA LEU A 93 10.25 -4.51 10.06
C LEU A 93 9.57 -4.32 11.41
N GLU A 94 8.80 -3.26 11.51
CA GLU A 94 7.84 -3.04 12.58
C GLU A 94 6.49 -3.65 12.20
N PHE A 95 5.96 -4.55 13.02
CA PHE A 95 4.68 -5.19 12.76
C PHE A 95 3.57 -4.55 13.57
N VAL A 96 2.46 -4.21 12.91
CA VAL A 96 1.28 -3.63 13.53
C VAL A 96 0.10 -4.58 13.34
N PRO A 97 -0.20 -5.43 14.34
CA PRO A 97 -1.38 -6.30 14.29
C PRO A 97 -2.65 -5.45 14.44
N THR A 98 -3.65 -5.76 13.62
CA THR A 98 -4.92 -5.03 13.59
C THR A 98 -6.10 -5.96 13.32
N ASP A 99 -7.21 -5.68 13.97
CA ASP A 99 -8.48 -6.39 13.84
C ASP A 99 -9.56 -5.55 13.11
N HIS A 100 -9.31 -4.23 12.97
CA HIS A 100 -10.27 -3.32 12.35
C HIS A 100 -9.60 -2.28 11.45
N VAL A 101 -10.32 -1.87 10.40
CA VAL A 101 -9.84 -0.90 9.40
C VAL A 101 -9.51 0.46 9.98
N ASP A 102 -10.18 0.88 11.05
CA ASP A 102 -9.93 2.18 11.70
C ASP A 102 -8.47 2.29 12.17
N LYS A 103 -7.93 1.21 12.76
CA LYS A 103 -6.52 1.16 13.16
C LYS A 103 -5.58 1.21 11.96
N VAL A 104 -5.98 0.60 10.83
CA VAL A 104 -5.22 0.69 9.58
C VAL A 104 -5.17 2.13 9.08
N LEU A 105 -6.32 2.85 9.12
CA LEU A 105 -6.40 4.25 8.73
C LEU A 105 -5.49 5.14 9.58
N ASP A 106 -5.47 4.91 10.89
CA ASP A 106 -4.67 5.69 11.84
C ASP A 106 -3.16 5.55 11.58
N VAL A 107 -2.73 4.36 11.17
CA VAL A 107 -1.31 4.06 10.92
C VAL A 107 -0.89 4.43 9.49
N ALA A 108 -1.76 4.18 8.51
CA ALA A 108 -1.43 4.30 7.11
C ALA A 108 -1.62 5.70 6.53
N LEU A 109 -2.61 6.48 7.01
CA LEU A 109 -2.89 7.80 6.49
C LEU A 109 -2.13 8.90 7.22
N ILE A 110 -1.64 9.89 6.48
CA ILE A 110 -1.06 11.09 7.03
C ILE A 110 -2.21 12.05 7.40
N ARG A 111 -2.49 12.20 8.69
CA ARG A 111 -3.46 13.18 9.19
C ARG A 111 -2.83 14.57 9.18
N GLY A 112 -3.55 15.55 8.64
CA GLY A 112 -3.11 16.96 8.66
C GLY A 112 -2.62 17.53 7.34
N ALA A 113 -2.74 16.84 6.23
CA ALA A 113 -2.65 17.45 4.92
C ALA A 113 -3.99 18.17 4.63
N GLU A 114 -4.19 19.34 5.24
CA GLU A 114 -5.26 20.22 4.80
C GLU A 114 -5.04 20.52 3.32
N ASN A 115 -5.96 20.05 2.50
CA ASN A 115 -6.24 20.44 1.12
C ASN A 115 -5.11 21.13 0.33
N SER A 116 -3.99 20.47 0.13
CA SER A 116 -3.20 20.79 -1.05
C SER A 116 -3.85 20.06 -2.23
N ALA A 117 -4.31 20.84 -3.20
CA ALA A 117 -5.10 20.43 -4.34
C ALA A 117 -4.83 18.99 -4.79
N PHE A 118 -5.87 18.17 -4.75
CA PHE A 118 -5.88 16.82 -5.32
C PHE A 118 -5.33 16.89 -6.76
N CYS A 119 -4.09 16.52 -6.93
CA CYS A 119 -3.54 16.23 -8.24
C CYS A 119 -3.81 14.73 -8.48
N PRO A 120 -4.70 14.37 -9.42
CA PRO A 120 -4.90 12.97 -9.74
C PRO A 120 -3.55 12.36 -10.11
N PRO A 121 -3.26 11.10 -9.74
CA PRO A 121 -2.00 10.46 -10.06
C PRO A 121 -1.82 10.48 -11.58
N GLN A 122 -0.84 11.26 -12.05
CA GLN A 122 -0.42 11.21 -13.43
C GLN A 122 0.23 9.87 -13.67
N LEU A 123 -0.21 9.16 -14.70
CA LEU A 123 0.41 7.94 -15.20
C LEU A 123 1.83 8.28 -15.65
N VAL A 124 2.78 8.20 -14.75
CA VAL A 124 4.20 8.27 -15.12
C VAL A 124 4.60 6.88 -15.58
N GLY A 125 5.00 6.77 -16.84
CA GLY A 125 5.49 5.54 -17.43
C GLY A 125 6.62 4.94 -16.57
N VAL A 126 6.37 3.76 -16.05
CA VAL A 126 7.37 2.97 -15.32
C VAL A 126 8.32 2.38 -16.36
N PRO A 127 9.63 2.59 -16.26
CA PRO A 127 10.58 1.92 -17.14
C PRO A 127 10.48 0.41 -16.91
N HIS A 128 10.30 -0.34 -18.00
CA HIS A 128 10.30 -1.79 -18.01
C HIS A 128 11.67 -2.31 -17.57
N HIS A 129 11.78 -2.73 -16.32
CA HIS A 129 12.80 -3.67 -15.91
C HIS A 129 12.14 -5.02 -15.67
N HIS A 130 12.41 -5.96 -16.58
CA HIS A 130 12.13 -7.36 -16.38
C HIS A 130 12.81 -7.84 -15.11
N ASN A 131 12.05 -8.15 -14.07
CA ASN A 131 12.48 -9.07 -13.03
C ASN A 131 11.28 -9.83 -12.47
N LEU A 132 11.38 -11.11 -12.63
CA LEU A 132 10.62 -12.19 -12.05
C LEU A 132 10.24 -11.91 -10.58
N PHE A 133 8.99 -11.59 -10.32
CA PHE A 133 8.40 -11.72 -9.00
C PHE A 133 6.93 -12.10 -9.13
N SER A 134 6.72 -13.43 -9.07
CA SER A 134 5.41 -14.00 -8.79
C SER A 134 5.05 -13.77 -7.32
N ASP A 135 3.79 -13.50 -7.09
CA ASP A 135 3.03 -13.77 -5.87
C ASP A 135 3.16 -12.85 -4.65
N THR A 136 3.38 -11.55 -4.78
CA THR A 136 3.28 -10.75 -3.57
C THR A 136 2.48 -9.48 -3.80
N VAL A 137 1.23 -9.49 -3.34
CA VAL A 137 0.36 -8.30 -3.29
C VAL A 137 0.83 -7.39 -2.14
N PHE A 138 2.08 -6.95 -2.20
CA PHE A 138 2.54 -5.78 -1.48
C PHE A 138 2.54 -4.61 -2.45
N GLN A 139 1.40 -3.96 -2.59
CA GLN A 139 1.35 -2.72 -3.35
C GLN A 139 2.03 -1.63 -2.55
N ARG A 140 3.19 -1.22 -3.03
CA ARG A 140 3.82 0.03 -2.64
C ARG A 140 3.00 1.16 -3.24
N LEU A 141 2.15 1.78 -2.44
CA LEU A 141 1.57 3.08 -2.77
C LEU A 141 2.70 4.12 -2.67
N SER A 142 3.47 4.26 -3.73
CA SER A 142 4.49 5.32 -3.82
C SER A 142 3.80 6.65 -4.05
N CYS A 143 3.61 7.42 -2.98
CA CYS A 143 3.32 8.83 -3.12
C CYS A 143 4.57 9.53 -3.66
N LEU A 144 4.49 10.02 -4.88
CA LEU A 144 5.55 10.80 -5.54
C LEU A 144 5.89 12.01 -4.67
N LYS A 145 7.18 12.17 -4.37
CA LYS A 145 7.75 13.39 -3.78
C LYS A 145 7.26 14.60 -4.58
N SER A 146 6.51 15.46 -3.95
CA SER A 146 6.25 16.80 -4.45
C SER A 146 7.57 17.58 -4.45
N HIS A 147 8.24 17.65 -5.59
CA HIS A 147 9.27 18.67 -5.79
C HIS A 147 8.60 20.04 -5.70
N ARG A 148 9.01 20.81 -4.71
CA ARG A 148 8.67 22.21 -4.54
C ARG A 148 9.18 22.99 -5.75
N PHE A 149 8.35 23.19 -6.75
CA PHE A 149 8.62 24.16 -7.82
C PHE A 149 8.20 25.55 -7.34
N LYS A 150 9.18 26.37 -6.95
CA LYS A 150 9.02 27.83 -6.93
C LYS A 150 9.13 28.30 -8.38
N GLY A 151 8.06 28.80 -8.93
CA GLY A 151 8.08 29.43 -10.24
C GLY A 151 6.70 29.55 -10.85
N LYS A 152 6.34 30.76 -11.11
CA LYS A 152 5.11 31.24 -11.77
C LYS A 152 4.81 30.50 -13.08
N GLY A 153 3.55 30.17 -13.31
CA GLY A 153 3.06 29.89 -14.64
C GLY A 153 2.41 28.52 -14.79
N THR A 154 1.09 28.53 -14.87
CA THR A 154 0.23 27.45 -15.31
C THR A 154 0.57 27.07 -16.76
N VAL A 155 1.03 25.86 -17.00
CA VAL A 155 1.01 25.26 -18.33
C VAL A 155 0.44 23.86 -18.20
N CYS A 156 -0.81 23.72 -18.60
CA CYS A 156 -1.44 22.44 -18.87
C CYS A 156 -0.91 21.95 -20.23
N GLY A 157 0.00 20.99 -20.22
CA GLY A 157 0.54 20.39 -21.44
C GLY A 157 -0.16 19.08 -21.72
N GLN A 158 -0.98 19.03 -22.76
CA GLN A 158 -1.44 17.78 -23.39
C GLN A 158 -0.24 17.08 -24.00
N ILE A 159 -0.10 15.78 -23.71
CA ILE A 159 0.81 14.90 -24.43
C ILE A 159 -0.05 13.91 -25.21
N ARG A 160 0.19 13.87 -26.51
CA ARG A 160 -0.39 12.93 -27.48
C ARG A 160 0.13 11.52 -27.25
#